data_4974f32a7c2545d5adf2c85ff3b60bb2
#
_entry.id   4974f32a7c2545d5adf2c85ff3b60bb2
#
_cell.length_a   1.000
_cell.length_b   1.000
_cell.length_c   1.000
_cell.angle_alpha   90.00
_cell.angle_beta   90.00
_cell.angle_gamma   90.00
#
_symmetry.space_group_name_H-M   'P 1'
#
loop_
_entity.id
_entity.type
_entity.pdbx_description
1 polymer ?
#
loop_
_entity_poly.entity_id
_entity_poly.type
_entity_poly.pdbx_seq_one_letter_code
_entity_poly.pdbx_strand_id
1 'polypeptide(L)'
;QLHQSTVFQDFPDLRIIVPHGGGAIPYQYGRFRGIAIRDGFQPFDEFIKKIYFDTAIYDQNGLELLLKVAGIDNVLFASEMIGAVNAIDPETGRYFDDIKPTVDNIDWLTDEDRTKLFEGNVLKVYPRLKNYLK
;
A
#
# COMPACT_ATOMS: atom_id res chain seq x y z
N GLN A 1 -12.06 4.72 12.71
CA GLN A 1 -12.05 3.89 13.93
C GLN A 1 -10.63 3.42 14.28
N LEU A 2 -9.89 2.73 13.39
CA LEU A 2 -8.53 2.23 13.69
C LEU A 2 -7.59 3.35 14.17
N HIS A 3 -7.56 4.49 13.47
CA HIS A 3 -6.76 5.66 13.84
C HIS A 3 -7.10 6.23 15.23
N GLN A 4 -8.34 6.05 15.68
CA GLN A 4 -8.85 6.57 16.95
C GLN A 4 -8.73 5.57 18.10
N SER A 5 -8.26 4.36 17.82
CA SER A 5 -8.15 3.28 18.81
C SER A 5 -6.78 3.24 19.46
N THR A 6 -6.70 2.51 20.57
CA THR A 6 -5.45 2.21 21.28
C THR A 6 -4.73 0.97 20.74
N VAL A 7 -5.22 0.37 19.63
CA VAL A 7 -4.78 -0.95 19.17
C VAL A 7 -3.27 -1.07 19.00
N PHE A 8 -2.59 -0.02 18.52
CA PHE A 8 -1.12 -0.04 18.37
C PHE A 8 -0.36 0.23 19.68
N GLN A 9 -1.06 0.70 20.73
CA GLN A 9 -0.51 0.80 22.09
C GLN A 9 -0.66 -0.55 22.79
N ASP A 10 -1.84 -1.19 22.62
CA ASP A 10 -2.16 -2.47 23.25
C ASP A 10 -1.41 -3.64 22.55
N PHE A 11 -1.15 -3.51 21.26
CA PHE A 11 -0.48 -4.52 20.43
C PHE A 11 0.61 -3.87 19.57
N PRO A 12 1.77 -3.51 20.14
CA PRO A 12 2.81 -2.76 19.42
C PRO A 12 3.44 -3.55 18.26
N ASP A 13 3.39 -4.87 18.30
CA ASP A 13 3.89 -5.74 17.23
C ASP A 13 2.86 -6.05 16.13
N LEU A 14 1.64 -5.54 16.26
CA LEU A 14 0.59 -5.76 15.28
C LEU A 14 0.93 -5.07 13.96
N ARG A 15 0.87 -5.82 12.88
CA ARG A 15 1.05 -5.32 11.52
C ARG A 15 -0.26 -5.44 10.76
N ILE A 16 -0.74 -4.32 10.26
CA ILE A 16 -2.01 -4.23 9.53
C ILE A 16 -1.70 -3.85 8.09
N ILE A 17 -2.17 -4.66 7.14
CA ILE A 17 -2.20 -4.30 5.72
C ILE A 17 -3.63 -3.88 5.40
N VAL A 18 -3.79 -2.69 4.83
CA VAL A 18 -5.06 -2.22 4.30
C VAL A 18 -5.06 -2.53 2.80
N PRO A 19 -5.92 -3.45 2.34
CA PRO A 19 -5.89 -3.91 0.96
C PRO A 19 -6.38 -2.85 -0.03
N HIS A 20 -6.20 -3.14 -1.31
CA HIS A 20 -6.61 -2.31 -2.44
C HIS A 20 -6.10 -0.86 -2.31
N GLY A 21 -4.80 -0.75 -2.02
CA GLY A 21 -4.14 0.54 -1.84
C GLY A 21 -4.72 1.42 -0.74
N GLY A 22 -5.41 0.81 0.23
CA GLY A 22 -6.07 1.57 1.31
C GLY A 22 -7.38 2.23 0.90
N GLY A 23 -7.93 1.89 -0.26
CA GLY A 23 -9.20 2.44 -0.75
C GLY A 23 -9.19 3.95 -0.84
N ALA A 24 -10.02 4.63 -0.06
CA ALA A 24 -10.13 6.10 -0.09
C ALA A 24 -8.99 6.82 0.65
N ILE A 25 -8.10 6.14 1.37
CA ILE A 25 -7.11 6.78 2.23
C ILE A 25 -6.19 7.71 1.44
N PRO A 26 -5.52 7.30 0.36
CA PRO A 26 -4.63 8.19 -0.38
C PRO A 26 -5.37 9.39 -0.99
N TYR A 27 -6.55 9.14 -1.55
CA TYR A 27 -7.37 10.15 -2.19
C TYR A 27 -7.94 11.17 -1.21
N GLN A 28 -8.36 10.73 -0.01
CA GLN A 28 -8.96 11.57 1.03
C GLN A 28 -7.95 11.96 2.13
N TYR A 29 -6.66 11.82 1.89
CA TYR A 29 -5.61 12.06 2.88
C TYR A 29 -5.76 13.39 3.63
N GLY A 30 -5.97 14.50 2.90
CA GLY A 30 -6.18 15.80 3.52
C GLY A 30 -7.41 15.87 4.42
N ARG A 31 -8.49 15.16 4.08
CA ARG A 31 -9.69 15.07 4.92
C ARG A 31 -9.39 14.34 6.22
N PHE A 32 -8.72 13.18 6.17
CA PHE A 32 -8.37 12.42 7.37
C PHE A 32 -7.43 13.20 8.28
N ARG A 33 -6.46 13.91 7.69
CA ARG A 33 -5.57 14.82 8.43
C ARG A 33 -6.35 15.93 9.11
N GLY A 34 -7.28 16.59 8.42
CA GLY A 34 -8.12 17.65 8.98
C GLY A 34 -9.01 17.14 10.12
N ILE A 35 -9.60 15.94 9.98
CA ILE A 35 -10.40 15.31 11.04
C ILE A 35 -9.52 15.00 12.26
N ALA A 36 -8.31 14.47 12.07
CA ALA A 36 -7.39 14.18 13.17
C ALA A 36 -7.07 15.43 13.99
N ILE A 37 -6.79 16.55 13.31
CA ILE A 37 -6.51 17.85 13.96
C ILE A 37 -7.75 18.36 14.72
N ARG A 38 -8.91 18.36 14.08
CA ARG A 38 -10.16 18.85 14.68
C ARG A 38 -10.52 18.11 15.96
N ASP A 39 -10.36 16.78 15.94
CA ASP A 39 -10.83 15.91 17.02
C ASP A 39 -9.72 15.56 18.02
N GLY A 40 -8.52 16.14 17.87
CA GLY A 40 -7.41 15.97 18.81
C GLY A 40 -6.80 14.56 18.80
N PHE A 41 -6.89 13.83 17.68
CA PHE A 41 -6.24 12.53 17.54
C PHE A 41 -4.75 12.67 17.22
N GLN A 42 -4.00 11.56 17.30
CA GLN A 42 -2.62 11.54 16.84
C GLN A 42 -2.54 12.03 15.38
N PRO A 43 -1.45 12.70 14.98
CA PRO A 43 -1.29 13.18 13.62
C PRO A 43 -1.49 12.04 12.60
N PHE A 44 -2.31 12.28 11.58
CA PHE A 44 -2.60 11.26 10.58
C PHE A 44 -1.34 10.84 9.79
N ASP A 45 -0.40 11.79 9.64
CA ASP A 45 0.92 11.56 9.02
C ASP A 45 1.77 10.52 9.79
N GLU A 46 1.60 10.45 11.11
CA GLU A 46 2.26 9.45 11.95
C GLU A 46 1.52 8.12 11.95
N PHE A 47 0.20 8.17 11.91
CA PHE A 47 -0.63 6.97 11.86
C PHE A 47 -0.41 6.19 10.57
N ILE A 48 -0.38 6.86 9.41
CA ILE A 48 -0.24 6.20 8.11
C ILE A 48 1.07 5.41 7.99
N LYS A 49 2.10 5.80 8.72
CA LYS A 49 3.39 5.11 8.78
C LYS A 49 3.38 3.83 9.63
N LYS A 50 2.32 3.60 10.39
CA LYS A 50 2.15 2.40 11.24
C LYS A 50 1.39 1.28 10.54
N ILE A 51 0.80 1.57 9.39
CA ILE A 51 0.04 0.62 8.60
C ILE A 51 0.70 0.39 7.25
N TYR A 52 0.39 -0.72 6.64
CA TYR A 52 0.88 -1.11 5.33
C TYR A 52 -0.27 -1.10 4.33
N PHE A 53 0.09 -1.01 3.06
CA PHE A 53 -0.82 -1.04 1.93
C PHE A 53 -0.33 -2.04 0.90
N ASP A 54 -1.19 -2.43 -0.02
CA ASP A 54 -0.80 -3.22 -1.18
C ASP A 54 -0.95 -2.42 -2.48
N THR A 55 -0.39 -2.95 -3.56
CA THR A 55 -0.44 -2.34 -4.89
C THR A 55 -1.63 -2.81 -5.73
N ALA A 56 -2.63 -3.48 -5.16
CA ALA A 56 -3.79 -3.96 -5.90
C ALA A 56 -4.70 -2.78 -6.33
N ILE A 57 -4.15 -1.93 -7.20
CA ILE A 57 -4.79 -0.75 -7.80
C ILE A 57 -4.63 -0.87 -9.31
N TYR A 58 -5.73 -0.75 -10.05
CA TYR A 58 -5.82 -1.02 -11.48
C TYR A 58 -5.48 0.17 -12.39
N ASP A 59 -5.01 1.27 -11.82
CA ASP A 59 -4.68 2.49 -12.53
C ASP A 59 -3.35 3.08 -12.04
N GLN A 60 -2.50 3.52 -12.97
CA GLN A 60 -1.18 4.05 -12.64
C GLN A 60 -1.26 5.31 -11.79
N ASN A 61 -2.19 6.23 -12.05
CA ASN A 61 -2.31 7.47 -11.29
C ASN A 61 -2.71 7.17 -9.83
N GLY A 62 -3.61 6.23 -9.63
CA GLY A 62 -4.02 5.76 -8.31
C GLY A 62 -2.85 5.14 -7.55
N LEU A 63 -2.06 4.30 -8.21
CA LEU A 63 -0.88 3.67 -7.63
C LEU A 63 0.20 4.70 -7.28
N GLU A 64 0.49 5.64 -8.18
CA GLU A 64 1.44 6.72 -7.89
C GLU A 64 0.98 7.60 -6.72
N LEU A 65 -0.32 7.91 -6.65
CA LEU A 65 -0.87 8.64 -5.52
C LEU A 65 -0.66 7.88 -4.20
N LEU A 66 -0.93 6.58 -4.18
CA LEU A 66 -0.68 5.74 -3.00
C LEU A 66 0.79 5.84 -2.58
N LEU A 67 1.72 5.61 -3.50
CA LEU A 67 3.16 5.60 -3.21
C LEU A 67 3.65 6.96 -2.69
N LYS A 68 3.12 8.07 -3.23
CA LYS A 68 3.44 9.43 -2.78
C LYS A 68 2.87 9.75 -1.40
N VAL A 69 1.71 9.21 -1.04
CA VAL A 69 1.02 9.47 0.24
C VAL A 69 1.50 8.54 1.34
N ALA A 70 1.55 7.24 1.09
CA ALA A 70 1.92 6.24 2.09
C ALA A 70 3.45 6.13 2.27
N GLY A 71 4.21 6.44 1.22
CA GLY A 71 5.65 6.19 1.15
C GLY A 71 5.97 4.74 0.77
N ILE A 72 7.07 4.58 0.04
CA ILE A 72 7.50 3.28 -0.50
C ILE A 72 7.66 2.22 0.59
N ASP A 73 8.18 2.60 1.75
CA ASP A 73 8.48 1.67 2.85
C ASP A 73 7.26 0.99 3.48
N ASN A 74 6.06 1.50 3.20
CA ASN A 74 4.80 1.01 3.74
C ASN A 74 3.90 0.33 2.69
N VAL A 75 4.39 0.14 1.46
CA VAL A 75 3.61 -0.50 0.40
C VAL A 75 4.25 -1.83 0.00
N LEU A 76 3.42 -2.87 -0.11
CA LEU A 76 3.81 -4.20 -0.55
C LEU A 76 3.27 -4.43 -1.95
N PHE A 77 4.06 -5.12 -2.80
CA PHE A 77 3.53 -5.58 -4.08
C PHE A 77 2.45 -6.65 -3.87
N ALA A 78 1.34 -6.46 -4.52
CA ALA A 78 0.28 -7.45 -4.68
C ALA A 78 -0.40 -7.25 -6.04
N SER A 79 -0.92 -8.33 -6.57
CA SER A 79 -1.82 -8.34 -7.72
C SER A 79 -3.01 -9.21 -7.38
N GLU A 80 -4.10 -9.00 -8.08
CA GLU A 80 -5.25 -9.89 -7.99
C GLU A 80 -5.30 -10.84 -9.19
N MET A 81 -4.11 -11.18 -9.74
CA MET A 81 -4.00 -12.12 -10.87
C MET A 81 -4.69 -13.44 -10.57
N ILE A 82 -5.46 -13.83 -11.50
CA ILE A 82 -6.54 -14.77 -11.68
C ILE A 82 -7.88 -14.22 -11.15
N GLY A 83 -7.93 -12.92 -10.86
CA GLY A 83 -9.05 -12.26 -11.05
C GLY A 83 -10.13 -11.81 -10.19
N ALA A 84 -9.94 -10.67 -9.60
CA ALA A 84 -11.11 -9.90 -9.17
C ALA A 84 -11.85 -9.29 -10.37
N VAL A 85 -11.13 -8.76 -11.36
CA VAL A 85 -11.70 -8.22 -12.60
C VAL A 85 -11.78 -9.26 -13.67
N ASN A 86 -10.73 -10.07 -13.84
CA ASN A 86 -10.65 -11.18 -14.81
C ASN A 86 -11.00 -10.75 -16.25
N ALA A 87 -10.59 -9.55 -16.64
CA ALA A 87 -10.80 -9.00 -17.96
C ALA A 87 -9.47 -8.61 -18.60
N ILE A 88 -9.40 -8.75 -19.92
CA ILE A 88 -8.25 -8.31 -20.71
C ILE A 88 -8.52 -6.87 -21.17
N ASP A 89 -7.57 -6.00 -20.91
CA ASP A 89 -7.55 -4.64 -21.41
C ASP A 89 -7.32 -4.69 -22.94
N PRO A 90 -8.24 -4.15 -23.74
CA PRO A 90 -8.11 -4.17 -25.19
C PRO A 90 -6.96 -3.28 -25.70
N GLU A 91 -6.49 -2.32 -24.93
CA GLU A 91 -5.40 -1.42 -25.33
C GLU A 91 -4.04 -2.06 -25.15
N THR A 92 -3.87 -2.87 -24.09
CA THR A 92 -2.57 -3.46 -23.73
C THR A 92 -2.48 -4.96 -24.02
N GLY A 93 -3.62 -5.64 -24.18
CA GLY A 93 -3.71 -7.10 -24.35
C GLY A 93 -3.39 -7.88 -23.06
N ARG A 94 -3.31 -7.23 -21.92
CA ARG A 94 -3.00 -7.84 -20.61
C ARG A 94 -4.23 -7.85 -19.70
N TYR A 95 -4.23 -8.75 -18.71
CA TYR A 95 -5.24 -8.70 -17.68
C TYR A 95 -5.13 -7.40 -16.87
N PHE A 96 -6.27 -6.79 -16.51
CA PHE A 96 -6.31 -5.66 -15.58
C PHE A 96 -5.72 -6.04 -14.23
N ASP A 97 -5.85 -7.30 -13.83
CA ASP A 97 -5.32 -7.83 -12.56
C ASP A 97 -3.78 -7.94 -12.54
N ASP A 98 -3.09 -7.82 -13.69
CA ASP A 98 -1.63 -7.84 -13.79
C ASP A 98 -1.04 -6.45 -13.45
N ILE A 99 -0.83 -6.22 -12.17
CA ILE A 99 -0.36 -4.92 -11.64
C ILE A 99 1.14 -4.70 -11.88
N LYS A 100 1.92 -5.75 -12.12
CA LYS A 100 3.39 -5.59 -12.23
C LYS A 100 3.80 -4.60 -13.32
N PRO A 101 3.26 -4.65 -14.56
CA PRO A 101 3.60 -3.67 -15.59
C PRO A 101 3.24 -2.23 -15.20
N THR A 102 2.17 -2.04 -14.42
CA THR A 102 1.78 -0.72 -13.92
C THR A 102 2.84 -0.15 -12.96
N VAL A 103 3.39 -1.00 -12.07
CA VAL A 103 4.52 -0.60 -11.23
C VAL A 103 5.78 -0.34 -12.06
N ASP A 104 6.06 -1.19 -13.05
CA ASP A 104 7.25 -1.06 -13.90
C ASP A 104 7.24 0.25 -14.71
N ASN A 105 6.07 0.77 -15.07
CA ASN A 105 5.90 2.01 -15.83
C ASN A 105 6.06 3.30 -14.99
N ILE A 106 6.27 3.20 -13.68
CA ILE A 106 6.45 4.38 -12.85
C ILE A 106 7.91 4.86 -12.94
N ASP A 107 8.16 5.88 -13.74
CA ASP A 107 9.50 6.34 -14.09
C ASP A 107 10.34 6.88 -12.92
N TRP A 108 9.70 7.42 -11.89
CA TRP A 108 10.40 8.02 -10.75
C TRP A 108 10.80 7.01 -9.67
N LEU A 109 10.38 5.74 -9.77
CA LEU A 109 10.83 4.68 -8.87
C LEU A 109 12.25 4.28 -9.20
N THR A 110 13.10 4.31 -8.18
CA THR A 110 14.47 3.78 -8.27
C THR A 110 14.48 2.24 -8.20
N ASP A 111 15.61 1.62 -8.54
CA ASP A 111 15.79 0.17 -8.38
C ASP A 111 15.68 -0.24 -6.91
N GLU A 112 16.14 0.61 -5.98
CA GLU A 112 15.99 0.39 -4.55
C GLU A 112 14.50 0.40 -4.14
N ASP A 113 13.72 1.36 -4.64
CA ASP A 113 12.28 1.43 -4.38
C ASP A 113 11.55 0.20 -4.89
N ARG A 114 11.89 -0.25 -6.10
CA ARG A 114 11.35 -1.49 -6.69
C ARG A 114 11.70 -2.71 -5.85
N THR A 115 12.93 -2.83 -5.39
CA THR A 115 13.35 -3.90 -4.49
C THR A 115 12.56 -3.88 -3.18
N LYS A 116 12.33 -2.70 -2.61
CA LYS A 116 11.48 -2.56 -1.41
C LYS A 116 10.05 -3.03 -1.67
N LEU A 117 9.45 -2.59 -2.76
CA LEU A 117 8.06 -2.94 -3.11
C LEU A 117 7.89 -4.45 -3.35
N PHE A 118 8.76 -5.05 -4.17
CA PHE A 118 8.61 -6.44 -4.59
C PHE A 118 9.09 -7.46 -3.55
N GLU A 119 10.06 -7.10 -2.70
CA GLU A 119 10.75 -8.06 -1.83
C GLU A 119 10.91 -7.57 -0.38
N GLY A 120 11.43 -6.36 -0.19
CA GLY A 120 11.88 -5.90 1.13
C GLY A 120 10.76 -5.68 2.13
N ASN A 121 9.67 -5.05 1.72
CA ASN A 121 8.59 -4.65 2.63
C ASN A 121 7.79 -5.85 3.12
N VAL A 122 7.61 -6.89 2.31
CA VAL A 122 6.93 -8.11 2.73
C VAL A 122 7.66 -8.78 3.90
N LEU A 123 8.98 -8.68 3.96
CA LEU A 123 9.78 -9.25 5.05
C LEU A 123 9.68 -8.47 6.37
N LYS A 124 9.26 -7.20 6.32
CA LYS A 124 8.92 -6.41 7.52
C LYS A 124 7.60 -6.88 8.11
N VAL A 125 6.62 -7.17 7.26
CA VAL A 125 5.27 -7.60 7.67
C VAL A 125 5.24 -9.08 8.05
N TYR A 126 5.93 -9.91 7.29
CA TYR A 126 5.99 -11.36 7.48
C TYR A 126 7.44 -11.82 7.74
N PRO A 127 8.04 -11.50 8.90
CA PRO A 127 9.46 -11.78 9.15
C PRO A 127 9.81 -13.27 9.10
N ARG A 128 8.82 -14.16 9.31
CA ARG A 128 9.02 -15.62 9.21
C ARG A 128 9.36 -16.07 7.79
N LEU A 129 9.01 -15.31 6.77
CA LEU A 129 9.35 -15.64 5.37
C LEU A 129 10.87 -15.74 5.15
N LYS A 130 11.68 -15.01 5.92
CA LYS A 130 13.15 -15.11 5.86
C LYS A 130 13.68 -16.52 6.05
N ASN A 131 12.95 -17.36 6.77
CA ASN A 131 13.36 -18.75 7.02
C ASN A 131 13.16 -19.66 5.79
N TYR A 132 12.42 -19.21 4.80
CA TYR A 132 12.06 -19.96 3.58
C TYR A 132 12.74 -19.43 2.32
N LEU A 133 13.30 -18.23 2.39
CA LEU A 133 14.06 -17.63 1.30
C LEU A 133 15.52 -18.12 1.40
N LYS A 134 15.99 -18.78 0.33
CA LYS A 134 17.36 -19.28 0.22
C LYS A 134 18.24 -18.28 -0.51
#